data_87d03d79185ac56dc8dbc877af6cb3e4
#
_entry.id   87d03d79185ac56dc8dbc877af6cb3e4
#
_cell.length_a   1.000
_cell.length_b   1.000
_cell.length_c   1.000
_cell.angle_alpha   90.00
_cell.angle_beta   90.00
_cell.angle_gamma   90.00
#
_symmetry.space_group_name_H-M   'P 1'
#
loop_
_entity.id
_entity.type
_entity.pdbx_description
1 polymer ?
#
loop_
_entity_poly.entity_id
_entity_poly.type
_entity_poly.pdbx_seq_one_letter_code
_entity_poly.pdbx_strand_id
1 'polypeptide(L)'
;MSIVTLNNRGVRSVTTFGSLNTGSMVFIKKLTASSDATLSFVHGSSDVVFDSTYKEYLFTFKDIHPQFDNVSLQFNGSDDDSSHSYDVTKTTTFFDARHDEADSGTGLAYATGNDLAQETGFQMLSPNVGAGAADECTAGYLQIFNPSSTTFVKHFISRFNVYHTSDYSMDYYTAGYFNTTADITAIQFKFHHAGNIDSGDICLYGIL
;
A
#
# COMPACT_ATOMS: atom_id res chain seq x y z
N MET A 1 8.61 45.07 1.04
CA MET A 1 8.59 43.68 1.56
C MET A 1 8.83 42.76 0.38
N SER A 2 9.93 42.07 0.33
CA SER A 2 10.25 41.19 -0.80
C SER A 2 9.60 39.84 -0.59
N ILE A 3 8.70 39.42 -1.49
CA ILE A 3 8.10 38.08 -1.43
C ILE A 3 9.08 37.13 -2.11
N VAL A 4 9.67 36.23 -1.33
CA VAL A 4 10.49 35.14 -1.87
C VAL A 4 9.56 34.01 -2.28
N THR A 5 9.43 33.76 -3.58
CA THR A 5 8.73 32.61 -4.11
C THR A 5 9.69 31.42 -4.13
N LEU A 6 9.52 30.48 -3.19
CA LEU A 6 10.28 29.23 -3.17
C LEU A 6 9.65 28.26 -4.19
N ASN A 7 10.45 27.77 -5.13
CA ASN A 7 10.04 26.70 -6.03
C ASN A 7 10.47 25.33 -5.44
N ASN A 8 9.88 24.26 -5.96
CA ASN A 8 10.15 22.88 -5.49
C ASN A 8 11.64 22.48 -5.45
N ARG A 9 12.52 23.14 -6.21
CA ARG A 9 13.96 22.84 -6.23
C ARG A 9 14.72 23.60 -5.13
N GLY A 10 14.28 24.80 -4.76
CA GLY A 10 14.94 25.60 -3.72
C GLY A 10 14.70 25.07 -2.30
N VAL A 11 13.66 24.27 -2.09
CA VAL A 11 13.26 23.81 -0.76
C VAL A 11 13.91 22.47 -0.37
N ARG A 12 14.47 21.72 -1.30
CA ARG A 12 15.09 20.40 -1.05
C ARG A 12 16.26 20.40 -0.07
N SER A 13 16.89 21.56 0.15
CA SER A 13 18.03 21.70 1.07
C SER A 13 17.66 22.38 2.40
N VAL A 14 16.39 22.67 2.64
CA VAL A 14 15.93 23.30 3.89
C VAL A 14 15.66 22.20 4.91
N THR A 15 16.52 22.08 5.91
CA THR A 15 16.42 21.08 6.97
C THR A 15 15.46 21.48 8.10
N THR A 16 15.09 22.77 8.20
CA THR A 16 14.15 23.28 9.19
C THR A 16 13.39 24.50 8.63
N PHE A 17 12.09 24.51 8.77
CA PHE A 17 11.22 25.62 8.35
C PHE A 17 10.91 26.60 9.52
N GLY A 18 11.61 26.48 10.64
CA GLY A 18 11.37 27.33 11.82
C GLY A 18 9.94 27.17 12.35
N SER A 19 9.13 28.19 12.24
CA SER A 19 7.75 28.20 12.73
C SER A 19 6.70 27.71 11.71
N LEU A 20 7.10 27.24 10.52
CA LEU A 20 6.15 26.69 9.57
C LEU A 20 5.70 25.30 10.06
N ASN A 21 4.42 25.16 10.31
CA ASN A 21 3.83 23.85 10.56
C ASN A 21 3.70 23.11 9.23
N THR A 22 4.53 22.09 9.01
CA THR A 22 4.53 21.27 7.79
C THR A 22 3.36 20.26 7.77
N GLY A 23 2.51 20.25 8.80
CA GLY A 23 1.45 19.26 8.99
C GLY A 23 1.99 17.94 9.54
N SER A 24 1.09 17.10 10.04
CA SER A 24 1.44 15.79 10.60
C SER A 24 1.61 14.71 9.52
N MET A 25 1.13 14.93 8.30
CA MET A 25 1.24 14.01 7.16
C MET A 25 2.08 14.66 6.05
N VAL A 26 3.22 14.06 5.73
CA VAL A 26 4.20 14.55 4.77
C VAL A 26 4.21 13.67 3.53
N PHE A 27 3.93 14.24 2.36
CA PHE A 27 4.04 13.53 1.09
C PHE A 27 5.50 13.18 0.78
N ILE A 28 5.76 11.90 0.48
CA ILE A 28 7.09 11.38 0.14
C ILE A 28 7.20 11.11 -1.36
N LYS A 29 6.33 10.25 -1.88
CA LYS A 29 6.43 9.77 -3.27
C LYS A 29 5.07 9.38 -3.83
N LYS A 30 4.90 9.60 -5.14
CA LYS A 30 3.81 9.02 -5.93
C LYS A 30 4.40 8.13 -7.02
N LEU A 31 3.85 6.94 -7.20
CA LEU A 31 4.01 6.10 -8.36
C LEU A 31 2.67 6.04 -9.10
N THR A 32 2.70 6.29 -10.40
CA THR A 32 1.55 6.17 -11.29
C THR A 32 1.78 4.96 -12.17
N ALA A 33 0.83 4.02 -12.16
CA ALA A 33 0.90 2.83 -13.00
C ALA A 33 0.65 3.15 -14.47
N SER A 34 1.37 2.47 -15.34
CA SER A 34 1.21 2.51 -16.79
C SER A 34 1.51 1.14 -17.36
N SER A 35 0.64 0.18 -17.05
CA SER A 35 0.81 -1.24 -17.40
C SER A 35 2.09 -1.87 -16.78
N ASP A 36 2.31 -1.59 -15.50
CA ASP A 36 3.46 -2.06 -14.75
C ASP A 36 3.19 -3.41 -14.07
N ALA A 37 4.10 -4.37 -14.22
CA ALA A 37 3.99 -5.66 -13.54
C ALA A 37 4.09 -5.53 -12.01
N THR A 38 4.85 -4.55 -11.52
CA THR A 38 5.03 -4.25 -10.10
C THR A 38 5.28 -2.76 -9.88
N LEU A 39 4.86 -2.24 -8.73
CA LEU A 39 5.26 -0.92 -8.24
C LEU A 39 5.97 -1.08 -6.90
N SER A 40 7.22 -0.61 -6.82
CA SER A 40 8.07 -0.78 -5.63
C SER A 40 8.51 0.56 -5.08
N PHE A 41 8.40 0.72 -3.76
CA PHE A 41 8.98 1.81 -3.00
C PHE A 41 10.20 1.25 -2.26
N VAL A 42 11.39 1.74 -2.62
CA VAL A 42 12.68 1.25 -2.11
C VAL A 42 13.36 2.35 -1.33
N HIS A 43 13.76 2.06 -0.08
CA HIS A 43 14.49 3.01 0.76
C HIS A 43 15.75 3.54 0.07
N GLY A 44 15.97 4.85 0.15
CA GLY A 44 17.11 5.52 -0.50
C GLY A 44 16.98 5.70 -2.02
N SER A 45 15.93 5.19 -2.66
CA SER A 45 15.69 5.36 -4.09
C SER A 45 14.61 6.40 -4.36
N SER A 46 14.90 7.37 -5.25
CA SER A 46 13.90 8.32 -5.77
C SER A 46 13.11 9.07 -4.68
N ASP A 47 13.78 9.55 -3.66
CA ASP A 47 13.23 10.29 -2.50
C ASP A 47 12.41 9.42 -1.51
N VAL A 48 12.32 8.10 -1.69
CA VAL A 48 11.65 7.19 -0.74
C VAL A 48 12.52 7.01 0.50
N VAL A 49 11.91 7.17 1.67
CA VAL A 49 12.56 6.91 2.98
C VAL A 49 11.69 5.97 3.81
N PHE A 50 12.32 4.98 4.45
CA PHE A 50 11.74 4.09 5.47
C PHE A 50 12.67 4.05 6.69
N ASP A 51 13.10 5.22 7.15
CA ASP A 51 13.98 5.39 8.31
C ASP A 51 13.20 5.81 9.57
N SER A 52 13.94 6.25 10.59
CA SER A 52 13.34 6.69 11.86
C SER A 52 12.73 8.10 11.82
N THR A 53 12.73 8.78 10.67
CA THR A 53 12.15 10.13 10.51
C THR A 53 10.66 10.13 10.80
N TYR A 54 9.95 9.10 10.31
CA TYR A 54 8.53 8.91 10.57
C TYR A 54 8.31 7.59 11.32
N LYS A 55 7.34 7.59 12.22
CA LYS A 55 6.95 6.37 12.96
C LYS A 55 5.85 5.59 12.27
N GLU A 56 5.14 6.24 11.36
CA GLU A 56 4.07 5.64 10.58
C GLU A 56 4.22 6.03 9.11
N TYR A 57 3.95 5.08 8.23
CA TYR A 57 3.96 5.28 6.79
C TYR A 57 2.62 4.86 6.23
N LEU A 58 2.01 5.77 5.47
CA LEU A 58 0.70 5.57 4.85
C LEU A 58 0.84 5.50 3.34
N PHE A 59 0.39 4.40 2.76
CA PHE A 59 0.17 4.26 1.33
C PHE A 59 -1.30 4.49 1.04
N THR A 60 -1.62 5.36 0.10
CA THR A 60 -2.99 5.55 -0.42
C THR A 60 -3.06 5.12 -1.86
N PHE A 61 -4.13 4.42 -2.20
CA PHE A 61 -4.38 3.84 -3.52
C PHE A 61 -5.60 4.50 -4.13
N LYS A 62 -5.48 4.94 -5.37
CA LYS A 62 -6.53 5.60 -6.10
C LYS A 62 -6.63 5.01 -7.50
N ASP A 63 -7.84 4.59 -7.88
CA ASP A 63 -8.19 4.10 -9.21
C ASP A 63 -7.24 2.99 -9.69
N ILE A 64 -6.89 2.04 -8.82
CA ILE A 64 -6.02 0.91 -9.18
C ILE A 64 -6.81 -0.07 -10.02
N HIS A 65 -6.52 -0.09 -11.31
CA HIS A 65 -7.19 -0.93 -12.31
C HIS A 65 -6.23 -2.04 -12.79
N PRO A 66 -6.63 -3.32 -12.76
CA PRO A 66 -5.83 -4.42 -13.25
C PRO A 66 -5.96 -4.61 -14.76
N GLN A 67 -4.96 -5.23 -15.37
CA GLN A 67 -4.99 -5.63 -16.77
C GLN A 67 -6.03 -6.74 -17.05
N PHE A 68 -6.23 -7.62 -16.09
CA PHE A 68 -7.12 -8.78 -16.23
C PHE A 68 -8.20 -8.75 -15.15
N ASP A 69 -9.37 -9.23 -15.53
CA ASP A 69 -10.49 -9.41 -14.62
C ASP A 69 -10.23 -10.47 -13.55
N ASN A 70 -10.87 -10.31 -12.39
CA ASN A 70 -10.82 -11.28 -11.29
C ASN A 70 -9.41 -11.55 -10.75
N VAL A 71 -8.59 -10.53 -10.62
CA VAL A 71 -7.25 -10.60 -10.01
C VAL A 71 -7.22 -9.86 -8.67
N SER A 72 -6.22 -10.15 -7.84
CA SER A 72 -6.12 -9.65 -6.48
C SER A 72 -4.90 -8.75 -6.30
N LEU A 73 -5.10 -7.51 -5.86
CA LEU A 73 -4.01 -6.62 -5.47
C LEU A 73 -3.37 -7.16 -4.18
N GLN A 74 -2.05 -7.22 -4.15
CA GLN A 74 -1.29 -7.75 -3.02
C GLN A 74 0.00 -6.97 -2.78
N PHE A 75 0.59 -7.15 -1.59
CA PHE A 75 1.85 -6.51 -1.22
C PHE A 75 2.78 -7.45 -0.45
N ASN A 76 4.06 -7.12 -0.46
CA ASN A 76 5.06 -7.68 0.45
C ASN A 76 6.14 -6.65 0.77
N GLY A 77 6.85 -6.88 1.88
CA GLY A 77 8.04 -6.15 2.27
C GLY A 77 9.31 -6.92 2.00
N SER A 78 10.42 -6.21 1.95
CA SER A 78 11.77 -6.76 1.98
C SER A 78 12.51 -6.20 3.19
N ASP A 79 13.31 -7.02 3.86
CA ASP A 79 14.20 -6.67 4.96
C ASP A 79 15.68 -6.87 4.58
N ASP A 80 15.97 -6.93 3.29
CA ASP A 80 17.32 -6.93 2.73
C ASP A 80 17.57 -5.70 1.85
N ASP A 81 18.80 -5.17 1.88
CA ASP A 81 19.20 -3.94 1.18
C ASP A 81 19.68 -4.19 -0.25
N SER A 82 19.90 -5.43 -0.65
CA SER A 82 20.63 -5.73 -1.87
C SER A 82 19.76 -6.33 -2.98
N SER A 83 18.94 -7.32 -2.67
CA SER A 83 18.16 -8.06 -3.67
C SER A 83 16.67 -7.75 -3.61
N HIS A 84 16.18 -7.22 -2.48
CA HIS A 84 14.77 -6.94 -2.23
C HIS A 84 13.88 -8.14 -2.58
N SER A 85 14.07 -9.26 -1.87
CA SER A 85 13.41 -10.53 -2.15
C SER A 85 11.89 -10.51 -1.99
N TYR A 86 11.34 -9.53 -1.24
CA TYR A 86 9.91 -9.40 -0.94
C TYR A 86 9.27 -10.66 -0.37
N ASP A 87 9.94 -11.26 0.59
CA ASP A 87 9.60 -12.55 1.21
C ASP A 87 9.56 -12.51 2.75
N VAL A 88 9.38 -11.32 3.34
CA VAL A 88 9.28 -11.20 4.80
C VAL A 88 8.11 -12.03 5.32
N THR A 89 8.38 -12.88 6.30
CA THR A 89 7.38 -13.73 6.96
C THR A 89 6.30 -12.88 7.65
N LYS A 90 5.03 -13.27 7.50
CA LYS A 90 3.87 -12.55 8.04
C LYS A 90 2.86 -13.48 8.70
N THR A 91 2.15 -12.94 9.69
CA THR A 91 0.88 -13.48 10.18
C THR A 91 -0.17 -12.38 10.09
N THR A 92 -1.31 -12.69 9.51
CA THR A 92 -2.35 -11.71 9.17
C THR A 92 -3.74 -12.22 9.53
N THR A 93 -4.68 -11.27 9.61
CA THR A 93 -6.12 -11.52 9.66
C THR A 93 -6.77 -10.86 8.45
N PHE A 94 -7.82 -11.47 7.93
CA PHE A 94 -8.53 -10.94 6.77
C PHE A 94 -10.04 -11.15 6.93
N PHE A 95 -10.83 -10.07 6.81
CA PHE A 95 -12.28 -10.17 6.75
C PHE A 95 -12.88 -9.16 5.76
N ASP A 96 -14.10 -9.43 5.33
CA ASP A 96 -14.80 -8.61 4.34
C ASP A 96 -16.23 -8.29 4.76
N ALA A 97 -16.72 -7.13 4.28
CA ALA A 97 -18.13 -6.80 4.25
C ALA A 97 -18.53 -6.56 2.80
N ARG A 98 -19.73 -7.02 2.42
CA ARG A 98 -20.20 -6.95 1.03
C ARG A 98 -21.67 -6.60 0.88
N HIS A 99 -21.97 -5.94 -0.23
CA HIS A 99 -23.33 -5.68 -0.71
C HIS A 99 -23.34 -5.71 -2.24
N ASP A 100 -24.28 -6.44 -2.84
CA ASP A 100 -24.41 -6.51 -4.30
C ASP A 100 -25.23 -5.34 -4.85
N GLU A 101 -25.05 -5.04 -6.13
CA GLU A 101 -25.77 -3.95 -6.80
C GLU A 101 -27.27 -4.25 -7.00
N ALA A 102 -27.66 -5.51 -6.94
CA ALA A 102 -29.06 -5.93 -7.10
C ALA A 102 -29.88 -5.83 -5.80
N ASP A 103 -29.27 -5.40 -4.68
CA ASP A 103 -29.89 -5.37 -3.34
C ASP A 103 -30.42 -6.74 -2.89
N SER A 104 -29.74 -7.81 -3.31
CA SER A 104 -30.14 -9.20 -3.05
C SER A 104 -29.19 -9.94 -2.10
N GLY A 105 -27.95 -9.46 -1.93
CA GLY A 105 -26.94 -10.13 -1.14
C GLY A 105 -26.10 -9.19 -0.27
N THR A 106 -26.06 -9.47 1.03
CA THR A 106 -25.17 -8.80 1.98
C THR A 106 -24.38 -9.83 2.78
N GLY A 107 -23.25 -9.45 3.33
CA GLY A 107 -22.46 -10.35 4.17
C GLY A 107 -21.34 -9.68 4.92
N LEU A 108 -20.93 -10.33 6.00
CA LEU A 108 -19.72 -10.05 6.75
C LEU A 108 -19.08 -11.40 7.06
N ALA A 109 -17.83 -11.61 6.66
CA ALA A 109 -17.16 -12.89 6.80
C ALA A 109 -15.66 -12.75 7.11
N TYR A 110 -15.12 -13.72 7.85
CA TYR A 110 -13.68 -13.94 7.93
C TYR A 110 -13.25 -14.80 6.74
N ALA A 111 -12.25 -14.37 5.98
CA ALA A 111 -11.81 -15.04 4.75
C ALA A 111 -10.49 -15.79 4.97
N THR A 112 -10.59 -17.05 5.43
CA THR A 112 -9.43 -17.92 5.76
C THR A 112 -8.52 -18.25 4.57
N GLY A 113 -8.95 -18.01 3.34
CA GLY A 113 -8.11 -18.21 2.15
C GLY A 113 -7.24 -17.00 1.79
N ASN A 114 -7.42 -15.88 2.50
CA ASN A 114 -6.74 -14.61 2.20
C ASN A 114 -5.82 -14.16 3.36
N ASP A 115 -5.83 -14.86 4.49
CA ASP A 115 -4.91 -14.62 5.59
C ASP A 115 -3.63 -15.47 5.44
N LEU A 116 -2.59 -15.10 6.16
CA LEU A 116 -1.31 -15.79 6.19
C LEU A 116 -0.96 -16.18 7.63
N ALA A 117 -0.35 -17.36 7.80
CA ALA A 117 0.09 -17.86 9.11
C ALA A 117 1.58 -18.25 9.04
N GLN A 118 2.47 -17.32 9.39
CA GLN A 118 3.93 -17.48 9.31
C GLN A 118 4.40 -17.84 7.89
N GLU A 119 3.86 -17.14 6.89
CA GLU A 119 4.19 -17.34 5.48
C GLU A 119 4.94 -16.16 4.88
N THR A 120 5.75 -16.44 3.85
CA THR A 120 6.55 -15.47 3.12
C THR A 120 5.84 -14.93 1.86
N GLY A 121 4.69 -15.48 1.51
CA GLY A 121 3.88 -15.08 0.36
C GLY A 121 3.42 -13.62 0.41
N PHE A 122 3.00 -13.07 -0.71
CA PHE A 122 2.38 -11.76 -0.78
C PHE A 122 1.01 -11.78 -0.09
N GLN A 123 0.74 -10.77 0.75
CA GLN A 123 -0.56 -10.59 1.40
C GLN A 123 -1.54 -9.91 0.45
N MET A 124 -2.71 -10.49 0.28
CA MET A 124 -3.81 -9.87 -0.45
C MET A 124 -4.34 -8.63 0.29
N LEU A 125 -4.57 -7.55 -0.46
CA LEU A 125 -5.19 -6.31 0.00
C LEU A 125 -6.61 -6.16 -0.54
N SER A 126 -6.79 -6.48 -1.82
CA SER A 126 -8.06 -6.32 -2.53
C SER A 126 -8.25 -7.50 -3.50
N PRO A 127 -8.86 -8.60 -3.05
CA PRO A 127 -9.20 -9.74 -3.90
C PRO A 127 -10.26 -9.41 -4.95
N ASN A 128 -10.21 -10.15 -6.08
CA ASN A 128 -11.25 -10.23 -7.09
C ASN A 128 -11.66 -8.87 -7.68
N VAL A 129 -10.67 -8.01 -7.95
CA VAL A 129 -10.88 -6.72 -8.60
C VAL A 129 -11.41 -6.96 -10.02
N GLY A 130 -12.51 -6.28 -10.37
CA GLY A 130 -13.07 -6.30 -11.70
C GLY A 130 -12.19 -5.55 -12.70
N ALA A 131 -12.22 -5.99 -13.96
CA ALA A 131 -11.65 -5.32 -15.12
C ALA A 131 -12.46 -5.65 -16.40
N GLY A 132 -13.69 -6.08 -16.25
CA GLY A 132 -14.62 -6.32 -17.37
C GLY A 132 -15.04 -5.02 -18.05
N ALA A 133 -15.03 -3.91 -17.32
CA ALA A 133 -15.24 -2.56 -17.82
C ALA A 133 -14.12 -1.62 -17.34
N ALA A 134 -13.89 -0.53 -18.08
CA ALA A 134 -12.77 0.40 -17.84
C ALA A 134 -12.93 1.27 -16.57
N ASP A 135 -14.07 1.29 -15.95
CA ASP A 135 -14.40 2.02 -14.72
C ASP A 135 -14.27 1.16 -13.45
N GLU A 136 -14.05 -0.15 -13.60
CA GLU A 136 -13.86 -1.06 -12.48
C GLU A 136 -12.46 -0.90 -11.89
N CYS A 137 -12.38 -0.71 -10.58
CA CYS A 137 -11.10 -0.49 -9.91
C CYS A 137 -11.18 -0.78 -8.42
N THR A 138 -10.05 -0.64 -7.73
CA THR A 138 -9.96 -0.66 -6.27
C THR A 138 -9.29 0.58 -5.75
N ALA A 139 -9.71 1.02 -4.57
CA ALA A 139 -9.13 2.14 -3.83
C ALA A 139 -9.05 1.82 -2.34
N GLY A 140 -8.07 2.40 -1.64
CA GLY A 140 -7.90 2.13 -0.22
C GLY A 140 -6.62 2.68 0.35
N TYR A 141 -6.19 2.10 1.47
CA TYR A 141 -4.94 2.45 2.12
C TYR A 141 -4.28 1.24 2.81
N LEU A 142 -2.96 1.36 2.97
CA LEU A 142 -2.13 0.49 3.80
C LEU A 142 -1.29 1.39 4.72
N GLN A 143 -1.36 1.16 6.03
CA GLN A 143 -0.56 1.85 7.04
C GLN A 143 0.42 0.87 7.67
N ILE A 144 1.70 1.24 7.74
CA ILE A 144 2.77 0.44 8.32
C ILE A 144 3.37 1.23 9.48
N PHE A 145 3.53 0.58 10.63
CA PHE A 145 4.01 1.21 11.86
C PHE A 145 5.49 0.88 12.09
N ASN A 146 6.29 1.92 12.27
CA ASN A 146 7.70 1.87 12.66
C ASN A 146 8.54 0.86 11.85
N PRO A 147 8.56 0.93 10.50
CA PRO A 147 9.22 -0.05 9.64
C PRO A 147 10.73 -0.14 9.87
N SER A 148 11.37 0.92 10.36
CA SER A 148 12.81 0.96 10.70
C SER A 148 13.14 0.42 12.09
N SER A 149 12.20 -0.17 12.83
CA SER A 149 12.48 -0.74 14.13
C SER A 149 13.39 -1.97 14.02
N THR A 150 14.49 -1.98 14.75
CA THR A 150 15.35 -3.15 14.92
C THR A 150 15.07 -3.94 16.21
N THR A 151 13.95 -3.60 16.89
CA THR A 151 13.55 -4.23 18.16
C THR A 151 12.22 -4.95 18.06
N PHE A 152 11.24 -4.35 17.38
CA PHE A 152 9.87 -4.87 17.32
C PHE A 152 9.52 -5.35 15.92
N VAL A 153 8.56 -6.28 15.84
CA VAL A 153 7.86 -6.63 14.59
C VAL A 153 7.13 -5.40 14.05
N LYS A 154 6.88 -5.35 12.75
CA LYS A 154 6.25 -4.20 12.09
C LYS A 154 4.80 -4.50 11.82
N HIS A 155 3.92 -3.88 12.60
CA HIS A 155 2.49 -3.99 12.39
C HIS A 155 2.04 -3.22 11.17
N PHE A 156 0.98 -3.69 10.54
CA PHE A 156 0.29 -2.98 9.47
C PHE A 156 -1.22 -3.20 9.54
N ILE A 157 -1.95 -2.23 8.98
CA ILE A 157 -3.41 -2.27 8.84
C ILE A 157 -3.75 -1.75 7.44
N SER A 158 -4.72 -2.38 6.78
CA SER A 158 -5.24 -1.90 5.50
C SER A 158 -6.75 -1.98 5.44
N ARG A 159 -7.34 -1.11 4.59
CA ARG A 159 -8.74 -1.16 4.20
C ARG A 159 -8.86 -0.80 2.74
N PHE A 160 -9.59 -1.62 1.98
CA PHE A 160 -9.80 -1.44 0.56
C PHE A 160 -11.27 -1.62 0.21
N ASN A 161 -11.82 -0.70 -0.58
CA ASN A 161 -13.07 -0.90 -1.29
C ASN A 161 -12.78 -1.29 -2.73
N VAL A 162 -13.50 -2.28 -3.24
CA VAL A 162 -13.32 -2.79 -4.59
C VAL A 162 -14.66 -2.88 -5.32
N TYR A 163 -14.65 -2.56 -6.60
CA TYR A 163 -15.63 -3.06 -7.55
C TYR A 163 -15.27 -4.52 -7.88
N HIS A 164 -16.04 -5.44 -7.32
CA HIS A 164 -15.78 -6.88 -7.45
C HIS A 164 -16.33 -7.39 -8.78
N THR A 165 -15.61 -8.29 -9.43
CA THR A 165 -15.98 -8.89 -10.74
C THR A 165 -17.39 -9.50 -10.82
N SER A 166 -18.12 -9.61 -9.72
CA SER A 166 -19.51 -10.08 -9.67
C SER A 166 -20.49 -9.01 -9.17
N ASP A 167 -20.21 -7.74 -9.46
CA ASP A 167 -21.08 -6.58 -9.18
C ASP A 167 -21.37 -6.39 -7.67
N TYR A 168 -20.34 -6.54 -6.85
CA TYR A 168 -20.39 -6.23 -5.42
C TYR A 168 -19.52 -5.03 -5.07
N SER A 169 -20.00 -4.19 -4.17
CA SER A 169 -19.11 -3.37 -3.34
C SER A 169 -18.57 -4.26 -2.22
N MET A 170 -17.26 -4.54 -2.26
CA MET A 170 -16.57 -5.29 -1.21
C MET A 170 -15.69 -4.34 -0.41
N ASP A 171 -15.73 -4.43 0.90
CA ASP A 171 -14.88 -3.70 1.83
C ASP A 171 -13.98 -4.70 2.58
N TYR A 172 -12.69 -4.71 2.24
CA TYR A 172 -11.70 -5.64 2.76
C TYR A 172 -10.89 -5.01 3.88
N TYR A 173 -10.74 -5.74 4.98
CA TYR A 173 -9.93 -5.36 6.13
C TYR A 173 -8.81 -6.36 6.33
N THR A 174 -7.57 -5.89 6.30
CA THR A 174 -6.39 -6.72 6.59
C THR A 174 -5.59 -6.08 7.72
N ALA A 175 -5.19 -6.87 8.69
CA ALA A 175 -4.23 -6.47 9.71
C ALA A 175 -3.22 -7.58 9.95
N GLY A 176 -2.00 -7.21 10.32
CA GLY A 176 -0.96 -8.20 10.58
C GLY A 176 0.36 -7.58 11.00
N TYR A 177 1.39 -8.40 10.92
CA TYR A 177 2.75 -7.95 11.19
C TYR A 177 3.77 -8.71 10.33
N PHE A 178 4.81 -8.02 9.91
CA PHE A 178 6.05 -8.61 9.42
C PHE A 178 6.81 -9.19 10.62
N ASN A 179 7.03 -10.51 10.62
CA ASN A 179 7.69 -11.22 11.71
C ASN A 179 9.21 -11.17 11.57
N THR A 180 9.75 -9.97 11.58
CA THR A 180 11.20 -9.71 11.54
C THR A 180 11.53 -8.55 12.48
N THR A 181 12.74 -8.56 13.06
CA THR A 181 13.32 -7.42 13.77
C THR A 181 14.28 -6.62 12.90
N ALA A 182 14.61 -7.07 11.70
CA ALA A 182 15.32 -6.25 10.72
C ALA A 182 14.41 -5.12 10.22
N ASP A 183 14.95 -4.00 9.80
CA ASP A 183 14.20 -2.91 9.19
C ASP A 183 13.61 -3.32 7.84
N ILE A 184 12.48 -2.73 7.49
CA ILE A 184 11.86 -2.93 6.17
C ILE A 184 12.47 -1.91 5.22
N THR A 185 13.14 -2.40 4.19
CA THR A 185 13.89 -1.58 3.23
C THR A 185 13.14 -1.34 1.92
N ALA A 186 12.14 -2.17 1.63
CA ALA A 186 11.30 -1.98 0.45
C ALA A 186 9.89 -2.54 0.65
N ILE A 187 8.92 -1.95 -0.07
CA ILE A 187 7.54 -2.43 -0.18
C ILE A 187 7.18 -2.53 -1.66
N GLN A 188 6.64 -3.67 -2.08
CA GLN A 188 6.19 -3.92 -3.44
C GLN A 188 4.70 -4.23 -3.51
N PHE A 189 4.05 -3.71 -4.54
CA PHE A 189 2.66 -3.98 -4.90
C PHE A 189 2.59 -4.63 -6.29
N LYS A 190 1.70 -5.60 -6.44
CA LYS A 190 1.41 -6.27 -7.72
C LYS A 190 0.05 -6.93 -7.68
N PHE A 191 -0.46 -7.34 -8.83
CA PHE A 191 -1.58 -8.25 -8.88
C PHE A 191 -1.13 -9.71 -8.75
N HIS A 192 -1.97 -10.54 -8.14
CA HIS A 192 -1.82 -12.00 -8.10
C HIS A 192 -2.09 -12.56 -9.50
N HIS A 193 -1.34 -13.59 -9.90
CA HIS A 193 -1.26 -14.09 -11.27
C HIS A 193 -0.58 -13.09 -12.24
N ALA A 194 -0.39 -13.49 -13.47
CA ALA A 194 0.29 -12.68 -14.48
C ALA A 194 -0.63 -11.57 -14.99
N GLY A 195 -0.59 -10.41 -14.36
CA GLY A 195 -1.33 -9.22 -14.79
C GLY A 195 -0.63 -7.96 -14.31
N ASN A 196 -0.63 -6.94 -15.16
CA ASN A 196 -0.07 -5.65 -14.84
C ASN A 196 -1.05 -4.81 -14.00
N ILE A 197 -0.53 -3.85 -13.25
CA ILE A 197 -1.28 -2.71 -12.76
C ILE A 197 -1.42 -1.77 -13.96
N ASP A 198 -2.59 -1.74 -14.56
CA ASP A 198 -2.77 -1.07 -15.85
C ASP A 198 -2.84 0.44 -15.68
N SER A 199 -3.49 0.91 -14.61
CA SER A 199 -3.55 2.33 -14.25
C SER A 199 -3.75 2.52 -12.75
N GLY A 200 -3.68 3.78 -12.31
CA GLY A 200 -3.89 4.24 -10.94
C GLY A 200 -2.66 4.84 -10.28
N ASP A 201 -2.88 5.45 -9.13
CA ASP A 201 -1.84 6.11 -8.35
C ASP A 201 -1.65 5.43 -6.98
N ILE A 202 -0.40 5.22 -6.59
CA ILE A 202 -0.03 4.86 -5.22
C ILE A 202 0.82 6.00 -4.65
N CYS A 203 0.34 6.63 -3.58
CA CYS A 203 1.07 7.71 -2.90
C CYS A 203 1.57 7.24 -1.53
N LEU A 204 2.82 7.55 -1.22
CA LEU A 204 3.46 7.29 0.08
C LEU A 204 3.57 8.59 0.88
N TYR A 205 3.16 8.52 2.13
CA TYR A 205 3.26 9.60 3.13
C TYR A 205 3.95 9.09 4.39
N GLY A 206 4.73 9.98 5.04
CA GLY A 206 5.21 9.81 6.40
C GLY A 206 4.31 10.58 7.38
N ILE A 207 4.06 10.00 8.56
CA ILE A 207 3.27 10.61 9.64
C ILE A 207 4.21 10.90 10.82
N LEU A 208 4.20 12.18 11.28
CA LEU A 208 5.01 12.68 12.40
C LEU A 208 4.34 12.41 13.75
#